data_20f58d27ec61b36e82c2a8828554c3c3
#
_entry.id   20f58d27ec61b36e82c2a8828554c3c3
#
_cell.length_a   1.000
_cell.length_b   1.000
_cell.length_c   1.000
_cell.angle_alpha   90.00
_cell.angle_beta   90.00
_cell.angle_gamma   90.00
#
_symmetry.space_group_name_H-M   'P 1'
#
loop_
_entity.id
_entity.type
_entity.pdbx_description
1 polymer ?
#
loop_
_entity_poly.entity_id
_entity_poly.type
_entity_poly.pdbx_seq_one_letter_code
_entity_poly.pdbx_strand_id
1 'polypeptide(L)'
;MAGGLVGLLDDIAALAKMAAASIDDVGAAAGRASVKAAGVVVDDAAVTPTYVRGLAAERELPIIRKIAFGSLRNKLLIILPAAMLLSSIAPTVVEVILMFGGTFLAYEGAHKVIHALRGDDHDHDLPAAEVGPEAESRTVSGAIRTDFILSAEIMIIALKEVLEEPVVTRGVVLAVVGVLITVVVYGVVALIVKMDDIGLRLAERPSPRSQRMGRLLVAGMPKVLEWLSIIGTAAMLWVGGHILLVGAEELGWTTPYHWVHELEDAVGGVAGIGGVLAWLVNTAISAAVGFVVGAILTFVVARLPFGRRQEAADHV
;
A
#
# COMPACT_ATOMS: atom_id res chain seq x y z
N MET A 1 29.53 40.56 -34.57
CA MET A 1 29.54 39.10 -34.26
C MET A 1 29.41 38.77 -32.76
N ALA A 2 29.65 39.71 -31.84
CA ALA A 2 29.45 39.47 -30.40
C ALA A 2 27.98 39.37 -29.96
N GLY A 3 27.04 40.00 -30.70
CA GLY A 3 25.63 39.99 -30.35
C GLY A 3 24.91 38.62 -30.48
N GLY A 4 25.38 37.78 -31.40
CA GLY A 4 24.79 36.45 -31.59
C GLY A 4 25.12 35.46 -30.46
N LEU A 5 26.31 35.54 -29.87
CA LEU A 5 26.75 34.66 -28.79
C LEU A 5 26.09 35.05 -27.46
N VAL A 6 25.91 36.36 -27.23
CA VAL A 6 25.18 36.87 -26.04
C VAL A 6 23.70 36.49 -26.12
N GLY A 7 23.07 36.62 -27.32
CA GLY A 7 21.71 36.20 -27.53
C GLY A 7 21.52 34.68 -27.29
N LEU A 8 22.44 33.83 -27.78
CA LEU A 8 22.40 32.39 -27.53
C LEU A 8 22.54 32.05 -26.05
N LEU A 9 23.39 32.73 -25.30
CA LEU A 9 23.54 32.53 -23.86
C LEU A 9 22.29 32.96 -23.10
N ASP A 10 21.64 34.04 -23.53
CA ASP A 10 20.39 34.50 -22.92
C ASP A 10 19.24 33.52 -23.18
N ASP A 11 19.15 32.96 -24.39
CA ASP A 11 18.20 31.91 -24.74
C ASP A 11 18.43 30.62 -23.92
N ILE A 12 19.70 30.22 -23.76
CA ILE A 12 20.05 29.06 -22.91
C ILE A 12 19.68 29.32 -21.44
N ALA A 13 19.94 30.51 -20.92
CA ALA A 13 19.58 30.89 -19.56
C ALA A 13 18.06 30.92 -19.36
N ALA A 14 17.30 31.41 -20.34
CA ALA A 14 15.85 31.40 -20.33
C ALA A 14 15.29 29.96 -20.34
N LEU A 15 15.83 29.07 -21.18
CA LEU A 15 15.45 27.64 -21.21
C LEU A 15 15.80 26.94 -19.92
N ALA A 16 16.96 27.18 -19.32
CA ALA A 16 17.38 26.63 -18.06
C ALA A 16 16.43 27.08 -16.91
N LYS A 17 16.03 28.35 -16.91
CA LYS A 17 15.09 28.91 -15.94
C LYS A 17 13.69 28.29 -16.07
N MET A 18 13.19 28.10 -17.29
CA MET A 18 11.93 27.45 -17.55
C MET A 18 11.98 25.96 -17.13
N ALA A 19 13.07 25.27 -17.41
CA ALA A 19 13.26 23.89 -16.98
C ALA A 19 13.29 23.76 -15.46
N ALA A 20 13.98 24.66 -14.76
CA ALA A 20 14.01 24.69 -13.29
C ALA A 20 12.62 24.95 -12.69
N ALA A 21 11.86 25.93 -13.21
CA ALA A 21 10.51 26.20 -12.79
C ALA A 21 9.57 24.97 -12.99
N SER A 22 9.69 24.29 -14.14
CA SER A 22 8.94 23.07 -14.42
C SER A 22 9.27 21.92 -13.44
N ILE A 23 10.53 21.78 -13.02
CA ILE A 23 10.95 20.80 -12.02
C ILE A 23 10.36 21.13 -10.65
N ASP A 24 10.35 22.41 -10.25
CA ASP A 24 9.77 22.85 -8.99
C ASP A 24 8.26 22.62 -8.97
N ASP A 25 7.55 22.89 -10.06
CA ASP A 25 6.11 22.66 -10.20
C ASP A 25 5.78 21.16 -10.11
N VAL A 26 6.53 20.31 -10.82
CA VAL A 26 6.40 18.84 -10.74
C VAL A 26 6.69 18.34 -9.34
N GLY A 27 7.73 18.84 -8.68
CA GLY A 27 8.09 18.49 -7.31
C GLY A 27 7.00 18.85 -6.30
N ALA A 28 6.43 20.06 -6.43
CA ALA A 28 5.33 20.50 -5.58
C ALA A 28 4.05 19.67 -5.80
N ALA A 29 3.71 19.37 -7.06
CA ALA A 29 2.55 18.54 -7.40
C ALA A 29 2.74 17.09 -6.90
N ALA A 30 3.92 16.50 -7.08
CA ALA A 30 4.24 15.17 -6.56
C ALA A 30 4.20 15.13 -5.03
N GLY A 31 4.66 16.20 -4.36
CA GLY A 31 4.56 16.34 -2.91
C GLY A 31 3.11 16.35 -2.44
N ARG A 32 2.24 17.16 -3.04
CA ARG A 32 0.81 17.19 -2.71
C ARG A 32 0.14 15.83 -2.94
N ALA A 33 0.36 15.22 -4.09
CA ALA A 33 -0.19 13.92 -4.43
C ALA A 33 0.29 12.81 -3.46
N SER A 34 1.56 12.83 -3.06
CA SER A 34 2.10 11.88 -2.07
C SER A 34 1.50 12.08 -0.68
N VAL A 35 1.29 13.32 -0.24
CA VAL A 35 0.62 13.61 1.04
C VAL A 35 -0.83 13.14 1.04
N LYS A 36 -1.56 13.33 -0.05
CA LYS A 36 -2.93 12.81 -0.20
C LYS A 36 -2.98 11.29 -0.14
N ALA A 37 -2.01 10.61 -0.74
CA ALA A 37 -1.91 9.15 -0.73
C ALA A 37 -1.30 8.58 0.57
N ALA A 38 -0.79 9.42 1.49
CA ALA A 38 -0.02 8.98 2.66
C ALA A 38 -0.78 7.99 3.57
N GLY A 39 -2.10 8.14 3.72
CA GLY A 39 -2.93 7.20 4.48
C GLY A 39 -2.82 5.78 3.95
N VAL A 40 -3.00 5.60 2.65
CA VAL A 40 -2.92 4.28 1.98
C VAL A 40 -1.48 3.75 1.92
N VAL A 41 -0.47 4.65 1.88
CA VAL A 41 0.95 4.26 1.97
C VAL A 41 1.29 3.61 3.31
N VAL A 42 0.68 4.09 4.40
CA VAL A 42 0.83 3.46 5.73
C VAL A 42 0.31 2.04 5.72
N ASP A 43 -0.83 1.80 5.06
CA ASP A 43 -1.44 0.48 4.94
C ASP A 43 -0.57 -0.47 4.13
N ASP A 44 -0.04 -0.01 2.99
CA ASP A 44 0.90 -0.77 2.14
C ASP A 44 2.17 -1.16 2.93
N ALA A 45 2.73 -0.21 3.71
CA ALA A 45 3.88 -0.46 4.56
C ALA A 45 3.59 -1.45 5.71
N ALA A 46 2.35 -1.54 6.19
CA ALA A 46 1.95 -2.46 7.24
C ALA A 46 1.69 -3.89 6.71
N VAL A 47 1.15 -4.02 5.50
CA VAL A 47 0.85 -5.32 4.87
C VAL A 47 2.11 -6.03 4.35
N THR A 48 3.02 -5.28 3.74
CA THR A 48 4.18 -5.84 3.02
C THR A 48 5.13 -6.70 3.88
N PRO A 49 5.48 -6.35 5.16
CA PRO A 49 6.37 -7.18 5.99
C PRO A 49 5.84 -8.58 6.28
N THR A 50 4.53 -8.80 6.23
CA THR A 50 3.93 -10.12 6.49
C THR A 50 4.40 -11.16 5.49
N TYR A 51 4.72 -10.76 4.26
CA TYR A 51 5.18 -11.67 3.20
C TYR A 51 6.63 -12.13 3.34
N VAL A 52 7.45 -11.49 4.17
CA VAL A 52 8.85 -11.88 4.37
C VAL A 52 9.10 -12.51 5.73
N ARG A 53 8.06 -12.59 6.58
CA ARG A 53 8.13 -13.20 7.90
C ARG A 53 8.48 -14.70 7.81
N GLY A 54 9.44 -15.14 8.63
CA GLY A 54 9.84 -16.56 8.72
C GLY A 54 10.80 -17.02 7.63
N LEU A 55 11.22 -16.14 6.73
CA LEU A 55 12.29 -16.45 5.77
C LEU A 55 13.67 -16.44 6.45
N ALA A 56 14.63 -17.15 5.86
CA ALA A 56 16.02 -17.07 6.31
C ALA A 56 16.57 -15.64 6.13
N ALA A 57 17.28 -15.11 7.15
CA ALA A 57 17.78 -13.73 7.18
C ALA A 57 18.57 -13.31 5.91
N GLU A 58 19.25 -14.26 5.27
CA GLU A 58 20.00 -14.03 4.04
C GLU A 58 19.11 -13.85 2.81
N ARG A 59 17.86 -14.34 2.86
CA ARG A 59 16.90 -14.31 1.74
C ARG A 59 15.94 -13.13 1.79
N GLU A 60 15.76 -12.50 2.96
CA GLU A 60 14.80 -11.43 3.18
C GLU A 60 15.00 -10.23 2.25
N LEU A 61 16.20 -9.63 2.23
CA LEU A 61 16.50 -8.47 1.37
C LEU A 61 16.41 -8.79 -0.13
N PRO A 62 16.92 -9.93 -0.63
CA PRO A 62 16.71 -10.33 -2.02
C PRO A 62 15.23 -10.45 -2.40
N ILE A 63 14.38 -10.97 -1.51
CA ILE A 63 12.94 -11.10 -1.75
C ILE A 63 12.27 -9.72 -1.74
N ILE A 64 12.54 -8.88 -0.74
CA ILE A 64 12.04 -7.49 -0.69
C ILE A 64 12.42 -6.75 -1.97
N ARG A 65 13.66 -6.89 -2.44
CA ARG A 65 14.10 -6.27 -3.69
C ARG A 65 13.33 -6.79 -4.90
N LYS A 66 13.03 -8.09 -4.98
CA LYS A 66 12.22 -8.66 -6.06
C LYS A 66 10.80 -8.11 -6.05
N ILE A 67 10.19 -8.03 -4.85
CA ILE A 67 8.85 -7.47 -4.67
C ILE A 67 8.85 -5.98 -5.05
N ALA A 68 9.79 -5.19 -4.53
CA ALA A 68 9.92 -3.76 -4.82
C ALA A 68 10.09 -3.48 -6.33
N PHE A 69 10.92 -4.27 -7.00
CA PHE A 69 11.10 -4.13 -8.45
C PHE A 69 9.83 -4.54 -9.22
N GLY A 70 9.16 -5.60 -8.80
CA GLY A 70 7.88 -6.03 -9.36
C GLY A 70 6.79 -4.97 -9.18
N SER A 71 6.68 -4.40 -7.96
CA SER A 71 5.81 -3.29 -7.62
C SER A 71 6.08 -2.06 -8.52
N LEU A 72 7.34 -1.62 -8.57
CA LEU A 72 7.72 -0.46 -9.39
C LEU A 72 7.40 -0.68 -10.87
N ARG A 73 7.71 -1.86 -11.39
CA ARG A 73 7.38 -2.22 -12.77
C ARG A 73 5.87 -2.15 -13.02
N ASN A 74 5.07 -2.69 -12.11
CA ASN A 74 3.62 -2.66 -12.21
C ASN A 74 3.07 -1.22 -12.15
N LYS A 75 3.57 -0.40 -11.21
CA LYS A 75 3.18 1.02 -11.09
C LYS A 75 3.48 1.79 -12.36
N LEU A 76 4.69 1.66 -12.92
CA LEU A 76 5.13 2.48 -14.06
C LEU A 76 4.65 1.95 -15.43
N LEU A 77 4.61 0.62 -15.62
CA LEU A 77 4.34 0.04 -16.95
C LEU A 77 2.90 -0.44 -17.12
N ILE A 78 2.15 -0.65 -16.04
CA ILE A 78 0.77 -1.14 -16.11
C ILE A 78 -0.19 -0.12 -15.52
N ILE A 79 -0.04 0.22 -14.23
CA ILE A 79 -1.02 1.05 -13.50
C ILE A 79 -1.01 2.48 -14.05
N LEU A 80 0.17 3.10 -14.20
CA LEU A 80 0.28 4.48 -14.69
C LEU A 80 -0.35 4.64 -16.08
N PRO A 81 0.04 3.88 -17.12
CA PRO A 81 -0.57 4.02 -18.45
C PRO A 81 -2.07 3.68 -18.43
N ALA A 82 -2.48 2.65 -17.70
CA ALA A 82 -3.87 2.27 -17.58
C ALA A 82 -4.70 3.36 -16.88
N ALA A 83 -4.19 3.91 -15.77
CA ALA A 83 -4.86 4.98 -15.04
C ALA A 83 -4.99 6.26 -15.89
N MET A 84 -3.91 6.66 -16.60
CA MET A 84 -3.94 7.79 -17.52
C MET A 84 -4.94 7.61 -18.66
N LEU A 85 -5.00 6.42 -19.25
CA LEU A 85 -5.89 6.11 -20.37
C LEU A 85 -7.34 6.00 -19.89
N LEU A 86 -7.59 5.15 -18.89
CA LEU A 86 -8.95 4.84 -18.42
C LEU A 86 -9.61 6.06 -17.76
N SER A 87 -8.88 6.85 -17.00
CA SER A 87 -9.44 8.07 -16.40
C SER A 87 -9.91 9.09 -17.44
N SER A 88 -9.34 9.07 -18.63
CA SER A 88 -9.72 9.96 -19.73
C SER A 88 -10.88 9.42 -20.58
N ILE A 89 -11.00 8.09 -20.74
CA ILE A 89 -11.94 7.46 -21.65
C ILE A 89 -13.14 6.86 -20.91
N ALA A 90 -12.91 6.26 -19.75
CA ALA A 90 -13.90 5.48 -19.01
C ALA A 90 -13.65 5.53 -17.49
N PRO A 91 -13.85 6.69 -16.84
CA PRO A 91 -13.58 6.84 -15.40
C PRO A 91 -14.38 5.83 -14.55
N THR A 92 -15.62 5.53 -14.91
CA THR A 92 -16.45 4.53 -14.21
C THR A 92 -15.83 3.13 -14.23
N VAL A 93 -15.10 2.75 -15.28
CA VAL A 93 -14.41 1.44 -15.35
C VAL A 93 -13.28 1.38 -14.34
N VAL A 94 -12.60 2.49 -14.06
CA VAL A 94 -11.56 2.56 -13.04
C VAL A 94 -12.15 2.22 -11.67
N GLU A 95 -13.29 2.83 -11.31
CA GLU A 95 -13.97 2.58 -10.03
C GLU A 95 -14.40 1.11 -9.89
N VAL A 96 -14.96 0.53 -10.95
CA VAL A 96 -15.34 -0.90 -10.95
C VAL A 96 -14.13 -1.81 -10.75
N ILE A 97 -12.99 -1.54 -11.41
CA ILE A 97 -11.75 -2.32 -11.22
C ILE A 97 -11.25 -2.17 -9.78
N LEU A 98 -11.25 -0.96 -9.22
CA LEU A 98 -10.87 -0.73 -7.84
C LEU A 98 -11.79 -1.48 -6.87
N MET A 99 -13.11 -1.50 -7.10
CA MET A 99 -14.06 -2.25 -6.27
C MET A 99 -13.79 -3.75 -6.28
N PHE A 100 -13.41 -4.34 -7.41
CA PHE A 100 -12.96 -5.73 -7.45
C PHE A 100 -11.70 -5.94 -6.59
N GLY A 101 -10.75 -5.01 -6.65
CA GLY A 101 -9.55 -5.01 -5.80
C GLY A 101 -9.91 -4.90 -4.33
N GLY A 102 -10.75 -3.93 -3.96
CA GLY A 102 -11.23 -3.73 -2.59
C GLY A 102 -11.99 -4.95 -2.05
N THR A 103 -12.80 -5.59 -2.90
CA THR A 103 -13.49 -6.85 -2.59
C THR A 103 -12.49 -7.98 -2.27
N PHE A 104 -11.41 -8.09 -3.03
CA PHE A 104 -10.36 -9.06 -2.79
C PHE A 104 -9.63 -8.78 -1.46
N LEU A 105 -9.26 -7.54 -1.17
CA LEU A 105 -8.63 -7.15 0.10
C LEU A 105 -9.55 -7.43 1.29
N ALA A 106 -10.84 -7.10 1.18
CA ALA A 106 -11.84 -7.39 2.20
C ALA A 106 -11.96 -8.90 2.47
N TYR A 107 -11.98 -9.72 1.41
CA TYR A 107 -11.99 -11.18 1.50
C TYR A 107 -10.74 -11.70 2.23
N GLU A 108 -9.54 -11.30 1.80
CA GLU A 108 -8.27 -11.74 2.37
C GLU A 108 -8.15 -11.34 3.84
N GLY A 109 -8.50 -10.08 4.18
CA GLY A 109 -8.50 -9.59 5.55
C GLY A 109 -9.50 -10.32 6.45
N ALA A 110 -10.73 -10.53 5.99
CA ALA A 110 -11.75 -11.23 6.75
C ALA A 110 -11.41 -12.72 6.93
N HIS A 111 -10.86 -13.36 5.92
CA HIS A 111 -10.38 -14.74 5.98
C HIS A 111 -9.33 -14.90 7.10
N LYS A 112 -8.32 -14.03 7.16
CA LYS A 112 -7.30 -14.03 8.22
C LYS A 112 -7.92 -13.86 9.62
N VAL A 113 -8.85 -12.91 9.79
CA VAL A 113 -9.54 -12.69 11.08
C VAL A 113 -10.37 -13.89 11.49
N ILE A 114 -11.12 -14.49 10.58
CA ILE A 114 -11.99 -15.64 10.87
C ILE A 114 -11.16 -16.86 11.27
N HIS A 115 -10.04 -17.13 10.59
CA HIS A 115 -9.13 -18.23 10.95
C HIS A 115 -8.46 -18.00 12.30
N ALA A 116 -7.97 -16.80 12.59
CA ALA A 116 -7.42 -16.45 13.89
C ALA A 116 -8.45 -16.64 15.03
N LEU A 117 -9.73 -16.26 14.82
CA LEU A 117 -10.79 -16.44 15.80
C LEU A 117 -11.20 -17.91 16.00
N ARG A 118 -11.02 -18.77 15.00
CA ARG A 118 -11.32 -20.20 15.10
C ARG A 118 -10.23 -21.00 15.80
N GLY A 119 -9.06 -20.38 16.06
CA GLY A 119 -7.91 -21.05 16.64
C GLY A 119 -7.22 -22.01 15.68
N ASP A 120 -7.51 -21.90 14.39
CA ASP A 120 -6.80 -22.59 13.31
C ASP A 120 -5.44 -21.93 13.05
N ASP A 121 -4.76 -21.51 14.14
CA ASP A 121 -3.44 -20.85 14.12
C ASP A 121 -2.29 -21.75 13.62
N HIS A 122 -2.62 -22.90 13.09
CA HIS A 122 -1.67 -23.76 12.44
C HIS A 122 -1.65 -23.42 10.95
N ASP A 123 -0.60 -22.75 10.50
CA ASP A 123 -0.04 -22.74 9.14
C ASP A 123 -0.33 -21.57 8.17
N HIS A 124 -1.18 -20.58 8.43
CA HIS A 124 -1.34 -19.51 7.44
C HIS A 124 -0.36 -18.34 7.56
N ASP A 125 0.42 -18.26 8.62
CA ASP A 125 1.50 -17.27 8.77
C ASP A 125 2.90 -17.81 8.44
N LEU A 126 3.00 -19.07 7.98
CA LEU A 126 4.25 -19.68 7.60
C LEU A 126 4.26 -20.16 6.14
N PRO A 127 4.41 -19.26 5.15
CA PRO A 127 4.90 -19.69 3.83
C PRO A 127 6.34 -20.24 3.92
N ALA A 128 6.96 -20.12 5.08
CA ALA A 128 8.36 -20.46 5.31
C ALA A 128 8.63 -21.91 5.70
N ALA A 129 7.62 -22.72 5.96
CA ALA A 129 7.83 -24.15 6.18
C ALA A 129 8.19 -24.90 4.88
N GLU A 130 7.75 -24.40 3.73
CA GLU A 130 8.21 -24.88 2.43
C GLU A 130 9.54 -24.17 2.06
N VAL A 131 10.64 -24.73 2.48
CA VAL A 131 11.99 -24.29 2.06
C VAL A 131 12.21 -24.69 0.60
N GLY A 132 12.11 -23.73 -0.33
CA GLY A 132 12.42 -24.00 -1.73
C GLY A 132 12.15 -22.81 -2.66
N PRO A 133 12.71 -22.83 -3.89
CA PRO A 133 12.52 -21.78 -4.88
C PRO A 133 11.06 -21.57 -5.28
N GLU A 134 10.22 -22.60 -5.19
CA GLU A 134 8.81 -22.56 -5.54
C GLU A 134 7.97 -21.81 -4.48
N ALA A 135 8.24 -22.05 -3.19
CA ALA A 135 7.61 -21.34 -2.09
C ALA A 135 7.95 -19.85 -2.12
N GLU A 136 9.24 -19.52 -2.32
CA GLU A 136 9.67 -18.14 -2.52
C GLU A 136 8.93 -17.46 -3.69
N SER A 137 8.79 -18.17 -4.81
CA SER A 137 8.08 -17.63 -5.99
C SER A 137 6.60 -17.37 -5.71
N ARG A 138 5.92 -18.24 -4.95
CA ARG A 138 4.53 -18.06 -4.54
C ARG A 138 4.39 -16.84 -3.62
N THR A 139 5.26 -16.73 -2.62
CA THR A 139 5.30 -15.58 -1.69
C THR A 139 5.52 -14.26 -2.43
N VAL A 140 6.52 -14.19 -3.31
CA VAL A 140 6.79 -13.00 -4.12
C VAL A 140 5.60 -12.66 -5.02
N SER A 141 4.98 -13.65 -5.66
CA SER A 141 3.81 -13.42 -6.53
C SER A 141 2.60 -12.96 -5.75
N GLY A 142 2.35 -13.51 -4.56
CA GLY A 142 1.29 -13.08 -3.65
C GLY A 142 1.48 -11.62 -3.21
N ALA A 143 2.67 -11.29 -2.73
CA ALA A 143 3.02 -9.94 -2.33
C ALA A 143 2.85 -8.93 -3.46
N ILE A 144 3.34 -9.24 -4.68
CA ILE A 144 3.19 -8.36 -5.84
C ILE A 144 1.71 -8.18 -6.24
N ARG A 145 0.87 -9.20 -6.06
CA ARG A 145 -0.58 -9.10 -6.36
C ARG A 145 -1.29 -8.18 -5.39
N THR A 146 -1.05 -8.33 -4.09
CA THR A 146 -1.64 -7.44 -3.06
C THR A 146 -1.14 -6.02 -3.25
N ASP A 147 0.18 -5.83 -3.44
CA ASP A 147 0.77 -4.51 -3.75
C ASP A 147 0.15 -3.89 -5.01
N PHE A 148 -0.16 -4.69 -6.03
CA PHE A 148 -0.78 -4.18 -7.26
C PHE A 148 -2.12 -3.46 -6.99
N ILE A 149 -2.95 -4.00 -6.10
CA ILE A 149 -4.25 -3.41 -5.74
C ILE A 149 -4.06 -2.12 -4.94
N LEU A 150 -3.25 -2.17 -3.87
CA LEU A 150 -2.93 -1.00 -3.05
C LEU A 150 -2.25 0.10 -3.89
N SER A 151 -1.34 -0.31 -4.77
CA SER A 151 -0.67 0.59 -5.70
C SER A 151 -1.60 1.25 -6.70
N ALA A 152 -2.60 0.52 -7.20
CA ALA A 152 -3.61 1.09 -8.10
C ALA A 152 -4.42 2.18 -7.39
N GLU A 153 -4.84 1.96 -6.15
CA GLU A 153 -5.52 2.95 -5.33
C GLU A 153 -4.65 4.20 -5.11
N ILE A 154 -3.40 4.02 -4.65
CA ILE A 154 -2.46 5.12 -4.46
C ILE A 154 -2.29 5.95 -5.74
N MET A 155 -2.10 5.28 -6.88
CA MET A 155 -1.90 5.95 -8.16
C MET A 155 -3.15 6.68 -8.65
N ILE A 156 -4.35 6.17 -8.36
CA ILE A 156 -5.61 6.85 -8.69
C ILE A 156 -5.83 8.07 -7.79
N ILE A 157 -5.56 7.96 -6.49
CA ILE A 157 -5.62 9.12 -5.57
C ILE A 157 -4.64 10.21 -6.04
N ALA A 158 -3.40 9.82 -6.37
CA ALA A 158 -2.41 10.75 -6.88
C ALA A 158 -2.82 11.37 -8.23
N LEU A 159 -3.46 10.58 -9.11
CA LEU A 159 -3.98 11.06 -10.39
C LEU A 159 -5.11 12.09 -10.18
N LYS A 160 -6.07 11.82 -9.27
CA LYS A 160 -7.18 12.76 -8.96
C LYS A 160 -6.65 14.12 -8.51
N GLU A 161 -5.52 14.20 -7.80
CA GLU A 161 -4.89 15.46 -7.37
C GLU A 161 -4.27 16.29 -8.50
N VAL A 162 -3.94 15.66 -9.63
CA VAL A 162 -3.24 16.29 -10.77
C VAL A 162 -4.05 16.27 -12.07
N LEU A 163 -5.37 16.05 -12.00
CA LEU A 163 -6.22 15.96 -13.20
C LEU A 163 -6.24 17.24 -14.04
N GLU A 164 -6.05 18.40 -13.42
CA GLU A 164 -6.02 19.71 -14.11
C GLU A 164 -4.67 20.00 -14.79
N GLU A 165 -3.62 19.24 -14.43
CA GLU A 165 -2.29 19.43 -15.01
C GLU A 165 -2.23 18.89 -16.46
N PRO A 166 -1.31 19.43 -17.30
CA PRO A 166 -1.08 18.90 -18.64
C PRO A 166 -0.73 17.41 -18.61
N VAL A 167 -1.15 16.66 -19.64
CA VAL A 167 -0.99 15.18 -19.70
C VAL A 167 0.45 14.73 -19.42
N VAL A 168 1.44 15.43 -19.98
CA VAL A 168 2.87 15.10 -19.75
C VAL A 168 3.26 15.33 -18.29
N THR A 169 2.90 16.49 -17.72
CA THR A 169 3.15 16.80 -16.30
C THR A 169 2.50 15.77 -15.40
N ARG A 170 1.24 15.42 -15.66
CA ARG A 170 0.47 14.40 -14.96
C ARG A 170 1.21 13.05 -14.95
N GLY A 171 1.66 12.59 -16.12
CA GLY A 171 2.41 11.35 -16.25
C GLY A 171 3.75 11.37 -15.49
N VAL A 172 4.49 12.49 -15.55
CA VAL A 172 5.75 12.65 -14.82
C VAL A 172 5.51 12.67 -13.30
N VAL A 173 4.52 13.42 -12.83
CA VAL A 173 4.15 13.46 -11.39
C VAL A 173 3.81 12.06 -10.88
N LEU A 174 2.96 11.32 -11.60
CA LEU A 174 2.60 9.95 -11.23
C LEU A 174 3.81 9.01 -11.22
N ALA A 175 4.74 9.15 -12.17
CA ALA A 175 5.96 8.36 -12.17
C ALA A 175 6.84 8.66 -10.95
N VAL A 176 7.00 9.95 -10.60
CA VAL A 176 7.74 10.38 -9.41
C VAL A 176 7.10 9.85 -8.13
N VAL A 177 5.76 9.98 -8.00
CA VAL A 177 4.99 9.45 -6.86
C VAL A 177 5.18 7.93 -6.76
N GLY A 178 5.03 7.19 -7.86
CA GLY A 178 5.20 5.74 -7.89
C GLY A 178 6.59 5.28 -7.44
N VAL A 179 7.65 5.98 -7.88
CA VAL A 179 9.03 5.70 -7.45
C VAL A 179 9.22 6.05 -5.98
N LEU A 180 8.80 7.25 -5.55
CA LEU A 180 8.96 7.74 -4.18
C LEU A 180 8.29 6.80 -3.19
N ILE A 181 7.04 6.45 -3.42
CA ILE A 181 6.26 5.57 -2.54
C ILE A 181 6.89 4.17 -2.49
N THR A 182 7.31 3.62 -3.63
CA THR A 182 8.00 2.33 -3.66
C THR A 182 9.27 2.35 -2.80
N VAL A 183 10.09 3.41 -2.92
CA VAL A 183 11.32 3.55 -2.12
C VAL A 183 10.99 3.69 -0.64
N VAL A 184 9.99 4.48 -0.28
CA VAL A 184 9.59 4.69 1.13
C VAL A 184 9.06 3.38 1.73
N VAL A 185 8.08 2.75 1.10
CA VAL A 185 7.44 1.51 1.61
C VAL A 185 8.48 0.40 1.76
N TYR A 186 9.17 0.06 0.69
CA TYR A 186 10.14 -1.06 0.72
C TYR A 186 11.42 -0.73 1.48
N GLY A 187 11.77 0.56 1.61
CA GLY A 187 12.83 1.02 2.50
C GLY A 187 12.50 0.80 3.98
N VAL A 188 11.28 1.16 4.39
CA VAL A 188 10.77 0.91 5.74
C VAL A 188 10.69 -0.59 6.02
N VAL A 189 10.14 -1.38 5.10
CA VAL A 189 10.06 -2.83 5.21
C VAL A 189 11.45 -3.46 5.38
N ALA A 190 12.41 -3.07 4.55
CA ALA A 190 13.79 -3.56 4.65
C ALA A 190 14.46 -3.20 5.99
N LEU A 191 14.15 -2.00 6.53
CA LEU A 191 14.65 -1.57 7.84
C LEU A 191 14.06 -2.42 8.96
N ILE A 192 12.73 -2.66 8.93
CA ILE A 192 12.03 -3.47 9.93
C ILE A 192 12.57 -4.90 9.93
N VAL A 193 12.67 -5.51 8.76
CA VAL A 193 13.14 -6.88 8.59
C VAL A 193 14.60 -7.04 9.01
N LYS A 194 15.44 -5.99 8.84
CA LYS A 194 16.84 -6.03 9.30
C LYS A 194 17.05 -5.54 10.74
N MET A 195 16.00 -5.32 11.49
CA MET A 195 16.10 -4.81 12.85
C MET A 195 16.82 -5.78 13.80
N ASP A 196 16.65 -7.09 13.63
CA ASP A 196 17.34 -8.12 14.41
C ASP A 196 18.86 -8.20 14.08
N ASP A 197 19.22 -8.21 12.78
CA ASP A 197 20.63 -8.18 12.35
C ASP A 197 21.37 -6.95 12.88
N ILE A 198 20.71 -5.77 12.82
CA ILE A 198 21.24 -4.53 13.36
C ILE A 198 21.36 -4.65 14.89
N GLY A 199 20.37 -5.24 15.53
CA GLY A 199 20.33 -5.48 16.97
C GLY A 199 21.47 -6.38 17.45
N LEU A 200 21.72 -7.49 16.76
CA LEU A 200 22.83 -8.40 17.06
C LEU A 200 24.18 -7.70 16.94
N ARG A 201 24.43 -6.97 15.85
CA ARG A 201 25.68 -6.20 15.66
C ARG A 201 25.88 -5.12 16.72
N LEU A 202 24.81 -4.48 17.21
CA LEU A 202 24.87 -3.52 18.29
C LEU A 202 25.15 -4.20 19.64
N ALA A 203 24.61 -5.40 19.87
CA ALA A 203 24.82 -6.18 21.09
C ALA A 203 26.27 -6.67 21.25
N GLU A 204 27.01 -6.86 20.15
CA GLU A 204 28.43 -7.25 20.14
C GLU A 204 29.39 -6.08 20.42
N ARG A 205 28.93 -4.83 20.36
CA ARG A 205 29.78 -3.66 20.59
C ARG A 205 30.18 -3.53 22.07
N PRO A 206 31.37 -3.00 22.39
CA PRO A 206 31.86 -2.91 23.77
C PRO A 206 31.08 -1.90 24.63
N SER A 207 30.29 -1.01 24.02
CA SER A 207 29.54 0.02 24.77
C SER A 207 28.28 -0.58 25.42
N PRO A 208 28.06 -0.38 26.74
CA PRO A 208 26.88 -0.85 27.47
C PRO A 208 25.56 -0.31 26.90
N ARG A 209 25.58 0.91 26.36
CA ARG A 209 24.40 1.52 25.69
C ARG A 209 24.07 0.81 24.38
N SER A 210 25.08 0.51 23.57
CA SER A 210 24.91 -0.24 22.31
C SER A 210 24.37 -1.65 22.59
N GLN A 211 24.91 -2.34 23.59
CA GLN A 211 24.43 -3.67 23.98
C GLN A 211 22.99 -3.68 24.43
N ARG A 212 22.59 -2.67 25.24
CA ARG A 212 21.19 -2.54 25.69
C ARG A 212 20.25 -2.28 24.52
N MET A 213 20.64 -1.37 23.60
CA MET A 213 19.85 -1.08 22.39
C MET A 213 19.78 -2.30 21.50
N GLY A 214 20.89 -3.02 21.29
CA GLY A 214 20.91 -4.25 20.48
C GLY A 214 19.95 -5.31 21.02
N ARG A 215 19.97 -5.58 22.32
CA ARG A 215 19.03 -6.52 22.96
C ARG A 215 17.57 -6.07 22.86
N LEU A 216 17.30 -4.76 22.94
CA LEU A 216 15.95 -4.23 22.76
C LEU A 216 15.43 -4.43 21.34
N LEU A 217 16.28 -4.23 20.32
CA LEU A 217 15.93 -4.45 18.93
C LEU A 217 15.63 -5.92 18.64
N VAL A 218 16.51 -6.83 19.06
CA VAL A 218 16.33 -8.28 18.87
C VAL A 218 15.08 -8.78 19.60
N ALA A 219 14.86 -8.37 20.85
CA ALA A 219 13.67 -8.78 21.61
C ALA A 219 12.38 -8.11 21.14
N GLY A 220 12.49 -6.93 20.53
CA GLY A 220 11.36 -6.17 20.00
C GLY A 220 10.88 -6.63 18.63
N MET A 221 11.76 -7.20 17.80
CA MET A 221 11.46 -7.58 16.42
C MET A 221 10.24 -8.51 16.30
N PRO A 222 10.10 -9.61 17.06
CA PRO A 222 8.92 -10.47 16.98
C PRO A 222 7.62 -9.71 17.29
N LYS A 223 7.64 -8.82 18.29
CA LYS A 223 6.48 -8.00 18.67
C LYS A 223 6.13 -6.99 17.57
N VAL A 224 7.13 -6.38 16.94
CA VAL A 224 6.90 -5.47 15.80
C VAL A 224 6.24 -6.20 14.65
N LEU A 225 6.71 -7.41 14.31
CA LEU A 225 6.10 -8.23 13.26
C LEU A 225 4.67 -8.67 13.60
N GLU A 226 4.42 -9.05 14.86
CA GLU A 226 3.07 -9.38 15.34
C GLU A 226 2.11 -8.19 15.21
N TRP A 227 2.52 -7.01 15.69
CA TRP A 227 1.73 -5.78 15.55
C TRP A 227 1.51 -5.39 14.09
N LEU A 228 2.53 -5.53 13.25
CA LEU A 228 2.40 -5.26 11.82
C LEU A 228 1.42 -6.22 11.14
N SER A 229 1.40 -7.49 11.52
CA SER A 229 0.41 -8.46 11.02
C SER A 229 -1.02 -8.05 11.38
N ILE A 230 -1.24 -7.65 12.65
CA ILE A 230 -2.56 -7.17 13.10
C ILE A 230 -2.97 -5.90 12.37
N ILE A 231 -2.07 -4.91 12.32
CA ILE A 231 -2.32 -3.63 11.65
C ILE A 231 -2.55 -3.85 10.14
N GLY A 232 -1.73 -4.68 9.50
CA GLY A 232 -1.89 -4.99 8.08
C GLY A 232 -3.21 -5.68 7.76
N THR A 233 -3.68 -6.62 8.60
CA THR A 233 -5.00 -7.23 8.44
C THR A 233 -6.14 -6.22 8.64
N ALA A 234 -6.02 -5.36 9.65
CA ALA A 234 -6.99 -4.27 9.87
C ALA A 234 -7.00 -3.29 8.69
N ALA A 235 -5.82 -2.96 8.14
CA ALA A 235 -5.66 -2.09 6.98
C ALA A 235 -6.33 -2.68 5.73
N MET A 236 -6.15 -3.98 5.45
CA MET A 236 -6.83 -4.66 4.34
C MET A 236 -8.36 -4.53 4.43
N LEU A 237 -8.93 -4.68 5.64
CA LEU A 237 -10.36 -4.54 5.87
C LEU A 237 -10.82 -3.09 5.69
N TRP A 238 -10.07 -2.15 6.25
CA TRP A 238 -10.38 -0.73 6.14
C TRP A 238 -10.29 -0.26 4.69
N VAL A 239 -9.16 -0.50 4.01
CA VAL A 239 -8.95 -0.09 2.61
C VAL A 239 -9.97 -0.76 1.71
N GLY A 240 -10.15 -2.08 1.84
CA GLY A 240 -11.13 -2.82 1.05
C GLY A 240 -12.54 -2.27 1.21
N GLY A 241 -12.98 -2.00 2.45
CA GLY A 241 -14.28 -1.42 2.73
C GLY A 241 -14.42 0.03 2.25
N HIS A 242 -13.36 0.85 2.39
CA HIS A 242 -13.34 2.22 1.90
C HIS A 242 -13.49 2.29 0.37
N ILE A 243 -12.73 1.46 -0.37
CA ILE A 243 -12.86 1.36 -1.82
C ILE A 243 -14.29 0.97 -2.23
N LEU A 244 -14.93 0.05 -1.50
CA LEU A 244 -16.29 -0.37 -1.79
C LEU A 244 -17.31 0.75 -1.52
N LEU A 245 -17.16 1.51 -0.44
CA LEU A 245 -18.02 2.63 -0.10
C LEU A 245 -17.91 3.77 -1.12
N VAL A 246 -16.69 4.20 -1.43
CA VAL A 246 -16.42 5.26 -2.42
C VAL A 246 -16.84 4.81 -3.81
N GLY A 247 -16.50 3.59 -4.21
CA GLY A 247 -16.88 3.06 -5.51
C GLY A 247 -18.41 2.95 -5.67
N ALA A 248 -19.15 2.58 -4.61
CA ALA A 248 -20.61 2.57 -4.63
C ALA A 248 -21.19 3.98 -4.84
N GLU A 249 -20.62 4.99 -4.18
CA GLU A 249 -21.02 6.39 -4.35
C GLU A 249 -20.77 6.89 -5.77
N GLU A 250 -19.57 6.66 -6.31
CA GLU A 250 -19.19 7.04 -7.68
C GLU A 250 -20.05 6.33 -8.75
N LEU A 251 -20.56 5.12 -8.45
CA LEU A 251 -21.53 4.40 -9.29
C LEU A 251 -22.98 4.84 -9.10
N GLY A 252 -23.25 5.83 -8.23
CA GLY A 252 -24.57 6.42 -8.01
C GLY A 252 -25.35 5.87 -6.80
N TRP A 253 -24.78 4.92 -6.04
CA TRP A 253 -25.37 4.48 -4.79
C TRP A 253 -24.77 5.24 -3.60
N THR A 254 -25.24 6.47 -3.43
CA THR A 254 -24.70 7.45 -2.48
C THR A 254 -25.07 7.16 -1.01
N THR A 255 -26.17 6.43 -0.75
CA THR A 255 -26.75 6.24 0.59
C THR A 255 -25.75 5.70 1.63
N PRO A 256 -24.95 4.64 1.38
CA PRO A 256 -24.06 4.11 2.40
C PRO A 256 -22.97 5.11 2.81
N TYR A 257 -22.37 5.79 1.84
CA TYR A 257 -21.28 6.72 2.11
C TYR A 257 -21.79 8.04 2.69
N HIS A 258 -23.01 8.46 2.35
CA HIS A 258 -23.66 9.61 2.95
C HIS A 258 -23.82 9.46 4.48
N TRP A 259 -24.21 8.25 4.96
CA TRP A 259 -24.27 7.99 6.40
C TRP A 259 -22.88 8.06 7.07
N VAL A 260 -21.83 7.65 6.37
CA VAL A 260 -20.47 7.82 6.88
C VAL A 260 -20.14 9.29 7.04
N HIS A 261 -20.44 10.12 6.05
CA HIS A 261 -20.22 11.57 6.11
C HIS A 261 -21.03 12.25 7.21
N GLU A 262 -22.30 11.89 7.41
CA GLU A 262 -23.10 12.43 8.52
C GLU A 262 -22.46 12.15 9.88
N LEU A 263 -21.88 10.95 10.07
CA LEU A 263 -21.19 10.59 11.30
C LEU A 263 -19.84 11.30 11.43
N GLU A 264 -19.11 11.48 10.33
CA GLU A 264 -17.87 12.28 10.29
C GLU A 264 -18.14 13.74 10.69
N ASP A 265 -19.16 14.33 10.10
CA ASP A 265 -19.56 15.72 10.39
C ASP A 265 -20.00 15.90 11.85
N ALA A 266 -20.73 14.92 12.41
CA ALA A 266 -21.17 14.95 13.80
C ALA A 266 -19.98 15.00 14.79
N VAL A 267 -18.85 14.35 14.48
CA VAL A 267 -17.65 14.35 15.33
C VAL A 267 -16.62 15.40 14.90
N GLY A 268 -16.66 15.82 13.65
CA GLY A 268 -15.71 16.76 13.04
C GLY A 268 -15.74 18.16 13.68
N GLY A 269 -16.87 18.56 14.28
CA GLY A 269 -17.03 19.82 14.99
C GLY A 269 -16.29 19.93 16.32
N VAL A 270 -15.65 18.87 16.82
CA VAL A 270 -14.92 18.89 18.10
C VAL A 270 -13.61 19.68 17.97
N ALA A 271 -13.50 20.77 18.73
CA ALA A 271 -12.34 21.67 18.68
C ALA A 271 -11.02 20.92 18.95
N GLY A 272 -10.07 21.08 18.07
CA GLY A 272 -8.68 20.55 18.19
C GLY A 272 -8.49 19.08 17.75
N ILE A 273 -9.49 18.21 17.87
CA ILE A 273 -9.38 16.77 17.55
C ILE A 273 -10.43 16.27 16.54
N GLY A 274 -11.35 17.13 16.10
CA GLY A 274 -12.47 16.75 15.22
C GLY A 274 -12.03 16.03 13.95
N GLY A 275 -10.96 16.51 13.28
CA GLY A 275 -10.45 15.85 12.08
C GLY A 275 -9.90 14.44 12.34
N VAL A 276 -9.27 14.20 13.49
CA VAL A 276 -8.78 12.86 13.87
C VAL A 276 -9.97 11.94 14.18
N LEU A 277 -11.00 12.46 14.87
CA LEU A 277 -12.21 11.70 15.18
C LEU A 277 -12.98 11.33 13.91
N ALA A 278 -13.14 12.26 12.99
CA ALA A 278 -13.77 11.98 11.69
C ALA A 278 -13.02 10.90 10.92
N TRP A 279 -11.70 11.00 10.83
CA TRP A 279 -10.86 9.97 10.21
C TRP A 279 -11.01 8.60 10.90
N LEU A 280 -11.02 8.55 12.25
CA LEU A 280 -11.21 7.30 12.99
C LEU A 280 -12.60 6.69 12.75
N VAL A 281 -13.64 7.51 12.67
CA VAL A 281 -15.02 7.05 12.38
C VAL A 281 -15.07 6.46 10.97
N ASN A 282 -14.55 7.16 9.96
CA ASN A 282 -14.47 6.65 8.59
C ASN A 282 -13.74 5.31 8.53
N THR A 283 -12.55 5.24 9.14
CA THR A 283 -11.71 4.05 9.19
C THR A 283 -12.45 2.87 9.84
N ALA A 284 -13.12 3.10 10.98
CA ALA A 284 -13.83 2.05 11.70
C ALA A 284 -15.04 1.53 10.91
N ILE A 285 -15.82 2.43 10.29
CA ILE A 285 -16.99 2.03 9.48
C ILE A 285 -16.51 1.30 8.23
N SER A 286 -15.51 1.82 7.55
CA SER A 286 -14.92 1.17 6.38
C SER A 286 -14.39 -0.23 6.70
N ALA A 287 -13.68 -0.40 7.83
CA ALA A 287 -13.22 -1.71 8.29
C ALA A 287 -14.38 -2.67 8.60
N ALA A 288 -15.46 -2.17 9.21
CA ALA A 288 -16.65 -2.96 9.48
C ALA A 288 -17.34 -3.42 8.18
N VAL A 289 -17.48 -2.53 7.19
CA VAL A 289 -18.03 -2.86 5.87
C VAL A 289 -17.14 -3.89 5.17
N GLY A 290 -15.81 -3.66 5.16
CA GLY A 290 -14.85 -4.60 4.59
C GLY A 290 -14.93 -5.97 5.25
N PHE A 291 -15.02 -6.03 6.58
CA PHE A 291 -15.18 -7.29 7.30
C PHE A 291 -16.49 -8.02 6.96
N VAL A 292 -17.61 -7.31 6.92
CA VAL A 292 -18.91 -7.91 6.58
C VAL A 292 -18.90 -8.48 5.16
N VAL A 293 -18.46 -7.68 4.18
CA VAL A 293 -18.38 -8.13 2.77
C VAL A 293 -17.40 -9.29 2.64
N GLY A 294 -16.22 -9.18 3.24
CA GLY A 294 -15.19 -10.21 3.21
C GLY A 294 -15.65 -11.51 3.90
N ALA A 295 -16.33 -11.42 5.03
CA ALA A 295 -16.89 -12.60 5.75
C ALA A 295 -17.97 -13.31 4.93
N ILE A 296 -18.86 -12.54 4.26
CA ILE A 296 -19.85 -13.11 3.34
C ILE A 296 -19.15 -13.86 2.21
N LEU A 297 -18.13 -13.26 1.62
CA LEU A 297 -17.37 -13.89 0.53
C LEU A 297 -16.62 -15.15 1.01
N THR A 298 -15.96 -15.09 2.17
CA THR A 298 -15.32 -16.26 2.79
C THR A 298 -16.30 -17.41 2.97
N PHE A 299 -17.51 -17.12 3.47
CA PHE A 299 -18.55 -18.12 3.64
C PHE A 299 -19.08 -18.66 2.30
N VAL A 300 -19.24 -17.81 1.29
CA VAL A 300 -19.68 -18.21 -0.05
C VAL A 300 -18.63 -19.09 -0.73
N VAL A 301 -17.35 -18.66 -0.70
CA VAL A 301 -16.24 -19.41 -1.31
C VAL A 301 -16.06 -20.78 -0.65
N ALA A 302 -16.18 -20.88 0.69
CA ALA A 302 -16.11 -22.16 1.41
C ALA A 302 -17.25 -23.13 1.02
N ARG A 303 -18.37 -22.64 0.49
CA ARG A 303 -19.49 -23.49 0.02
C ARG A 303 -19.41 -23.87 -1.44
N LEU A 304 -18.58 -23.18 -2.24
CA LEU A 304 -18.40 -23.54 -3.65
C LEU A 304 -17.49 -24.77 -3.78
N PRO A 305 -17.76 -25.66 -4.76
CA PRO A 305 -16.99 -26.88 -4.95
C PRO A 305 -15.50 -26.64 -5.29
N PHE A 306 -15.14 -25.42 -5.67
CA PHE A 306 -13.76 -24.99 -5.89
C PHE A 306 -13.02 -24.71 -4.58
N GLY A 307 -13.67 -24.20 -3.54
CA GLY A 307 -13.06 -23.94 -2.24
C GLY A 307 -12.59 -25.22 -1.53
N ARG A 308 -13.33 -26.30 -1.64
CA ARG A 308 -12.95 -27.60 -1.05
C ARG A 308 -11.68 -28.23 -1.62
N ARG A 309 -11.27 -27.84 -2.82
CA ARG A 309 -9.99 -28.29 -3.41
C ARG A 309 -8.79 -27.50 -2.87
N GLN A 310 -9.00 -26.28 -2.46
CA GLN A 310 -7.98 -25.43 -1.85
C GLN A 310 -7.73 -25.89 -0.40
N GLU A 311 -8.78 -26.07 0.40
CA GLU A 311 -8.65 -26.63 1.76
C GLU A 311 -8.02 -28.04 1.76
N ALA A 312 -8.36 -28.88 0.79
CA ALA A 312 -7.76 -30.22 0.68
C ALA A 312 -6.30 -30.22 0.18
N ALA A 313 -5.87 -29.17 -0.51
CA ALA A 313 -4.48 -28.98 -0.94
C ALA A 313 -3.60 -28.37 0.16
N ASP A 314 -4.23 -27.63 1.09
CA ASP A 314 -3.56 -27.02 2.23
C ASP A 314 -3.40 -27.98 3.42
N HIS A 315 -4.05 -29.18 3.37
CA HIS A 315 -3.96 -30.26 4.37
C HIS A 315 -3.12 -31.48 3.94
N VAL A 316 -2.42 -31.42 2.80
CA VAL A 316 -1.47 -32.45 2.32
C VAL A 316 -0.05 -31.92 2.30
#